data_5396ac2e8c82a1145cdc73569e9a7898
#
_entry.id   5396ac2e8c82a1145cdc73569e9a7898
#
_cell.length_a   1.000
_cell.length_b   1.000
_cell.length_c   1.000
_cell.angle_alpha   90.00
_cell.angle_beta   90.00
_cell.angle_gamma   90.00
#
_symmetry.space_group_name_H-M   'P 1'
#
loop_
_entity.id
_entity.type
_entity.pdbx_description
1 polymer ?
#
loop_
_entity_poly.entity_id
_entity_poly.type
_entity_poly.pdbx_seq_one_letter_code
_entity_poly.pdbx_strand_id
1 'polypeptide(L)'
;MFKNKASNGKNNICGEKIYELRTNFKPKMSQRMLAELLQLNGIDVDKNAVQRMESGQRFITDIEVVALCKIFNVSPEKLLK
;
A
#
# COMPACT_ATOMS: atom_id res chain seq x y z
N MET A 1 -15.48 21.62 2.81
CA MET A 1 -14.64 20.92 1.85
C MET A 1 -14.45 19.47 2.26
N PHE A 2 -14.51 18.59 1.30
CA PHE A 2 -14.33 17.19 1.54
C PHE A 2 -12.85 16.84 1.72
N LYS A 3 -12.53 16.11 2.79
CA LYS A 3 -11.15 15.71 3.07
C LYS A 3 -11.00 14.19 2.96
N ASN A 4 -9.97 13.77 2.25
CA ASN A 4 -9.68 12.34 2.04
C ASN A 4 -8.73 11.79 3.09
N LYS A 5 -8.90 12.17 4.35
CA LYS A 5 -8.04 11.69 5.43
C LYS A 5 -8.75 10.63 6.25
N ALA A 6 -7.98 9.64 6.70
CA ALA A 6 -8.48 8.66 7.65
C ALA A 6 -8.78 9.32 9.00
N SER A 7 -9.60 8.67 9.81
CA SER A 7 -10.02 9.21 11.10
C SER A 7 -8.85 9.47 12.06
N ASN A 8 -7.70 8.81 11.85
CA ASN A 8 -6.50 9.00 12.66
C ASN A 8 -5.59 10.13 12.12
N GLY A 9 -6.08 10.93 11.18
CA GLY A 9 -5.32 12.02 10.59
C GLY A 9 -4.39 11.63 9.47
N LYS A 10 -4.31 10.34 9.14
CA LYS A 10 -3.48 9.86 8.03
C LYS A 10 -4.22 9.98 6.71
N ASN A 11 -3.47 9.93 5.62
CA ASN A 11 -4.02 10.11 4.28
C ASN A 11 -4.49 8.79 3.63
N ASN A 12 -4.33 7.67 4.33
CA ASN A 12 -4.89 6.39 3.89
C ASN A 12 -5.17 5.53 5.13
N ILE A 13 -5.98 4.48 4.94
CA ILE A 13 -6.35 3.58 6.04
C ILE A 13 -5.65 2.23 5.97
N CYS A 14 -4.89 1.97 4.91
CA CYS A 14 -4.31 0.65 4.68
C CYS A 14 -2.79 0.58 4.88
N GLY A 15 -2.15 1.69 5.29
CA GLY A 15 -0.70 1.72 5.42
C GLY A 15 -0.15 0.68 6.38
N GLU A 16 -0.75 0.55 7.55
CA GLU A 16 -0.32 -0.44 8.53
C GLU A 16 -0.51 -1.87 8.00
N LYS A 17 -1.62 -2.11 7.30
CA LYS A 17 -1.89 -3.41 6.73
C LYS A 17 -0.87 -3.75 5.63
N ILE A 18 -0.51 -2.77 4.80
CA ILE A 18 0.53 -2.96 3.79
C ILE A 18 1.84 -3.36 4.46
N TYR A 19 2.21 -2.66 5.53
CA TYR A 19 3.42 -2.98 6.28
C TYR A 19 3.38 -4.42 6.81
N GLU A 20 2.27 -4.82 7.42
CA GLU A 20 2.11 -6.17 7.94
C GLU A 20 2.23 -7.22 6.85
N LEU A 21 1.52 -7.01 5.74
CA LEU A 21 1.55 -7.97 4.63
C LEU A 21 2.94 -8.09 4.04
N ARG A 22 3.63 -6.96 3.89
CA ARG A 22 4.97 -6.94 3.33
C ARG A 22 5.98 -7.65 4.24
N THR A 23 5.95 -7.32 5.53
CA THR A 23 6.94 -7.87 6.48
C THR A 23 6.68 -9.33 6.78
N ASN A 24 5.46 -9.81 6.62
CA ASN A 24 5.10 -11.21 6.83
C ASN A 24 5.17 -12.04 5.55
N PHE A 25 5.49 -11.42 4.44
CA PHE A 25 5.58 -12.11 3.16
C PHE A 25 6.78 -13.07 3.16
N LYS A 26 6.63 -14.22 2.51
CA LYS A 26 7.72 -15.20 2.45
C LYS A 26 8.02 -15.54 0.99
N PRO A 27 9.28 -15.33 0.56
CA PRO A 27 10.41 -14.77 1.34
C PRO A 27 10.16 -13.31 1.69
N LYS A 28 10.90 -12.81 2.68
CA LYS A 28 10.72 -11.45 3.18
C LYS A 28 10.82 -10.41 2.06
N MET A 29 9.87 -9.50 2.02
CA MET A 29 9.78 -8.48 0.98
C MET A 29 10.22 -7.12 1.53
N SER A 30 11.17 -6.48 0.84
CA SER A 30 11.59 -5.12 1.19
C SER A 30 10.63 -4.11 0.56
N GLN A 31 10.72 -2.85 1.01
CA GLN A 31 9.97 -1.77 0.39
C GLN A 31 10.35 -1.59 -1.07
N ARG A 32 11.63 -1.76 -1.39
CA ARG A 32 12.10 -1.69 -2.77
C ARG A 32 11.47 -2.79 -3.63
N MET A 33 11.41 -4.00 -3.10
CA MET A 33 10.78 -5.12 -3.83
C MET A 33 9.31 -4.85 -4.08
N LEU A 34 8.61 -4.33 -3.10
CA LEU A 34 7.19 -3.98 -3.29
C LEU A 34 7.04 -2.90 -4.36
N ALA A 35 7.92 -1.90 -4.36
CA ALA A 35 7.89 -0.86 -5.39
C ALA A 35 8.08 -1.46 -6.77
N GLU A 36 9.02 -2.40 -6.91
CA GLU A 36 9.26 -3.07 -8.19
C GLU A 36 8.03 -3.87 -8.66
N LEU A 37 7.38 -4.56 -7.73
CA LEU A 37 6.17 -5.31 -8.06
C LEU A 37 5.03 -4.38 -8.46
N LEU A 38 4.91 -3.24 -7.81
CA LEU A 38 3.91 -2.25 -8.19
C LEU A 38 4.20 -1.70 -9.59
N GLN A 39 5.46 -1.44 -9.91
CA GLN A 39 5.84 -0.99 -11.24
C GLN A 39 5.45 -2.02 -12.30
N LEU A 40 5.63 -3.30 -12.01
CA LEU A 40 5.21 -4.37 -12.92
C LEU A 40 3.70 -4.40 -13.14
N ASN A 41 2.94 -3.85 -12.21
CA ASN A 41 1.49 -3.72 -12.32
C ASN A 41 1.06 -2.36 -12.88
N GLY A 42 1.99 -1.60 -13.44
CA GLY A 42 1.68 -0.32 -14.07
C GLY A 42 1.60 0.86 -13.11
N ILE A 43 2.03 0.69 -11.87
CA ILE A 43 2.01 1.75 -10.86
C ILE A 43 3.40 2.35 -10.77
N ASP A 44 3.53 3.62 -11.12
CA ASP A 44 4.83 4.31 -11.16
C ASP A 44 5.18 4.85 -9.79
N VAL A 45 5.73 3.99 -8.94
CA VAL A 45 6.13 4.35 -7.58
C VAL A 45 7.54 3.83 -7.30
N ASP A 46 8.25 4.50 -6.38
CA ASP A 46 9.56 4.08 -5.92
C ASP A 46 9.49 3.64 -4.45
N LYS A 47 10.65 3.28 -3.91
CA LYS A 47 10.77 2.87 -2.50
C LYS A 47 10.23 3.94 -1.55
N ASN A 48 10.51 5.21 -1.84
CA ASN A 48 10.07 6.31 -0.98
C ASN A 48 8.56 6.44 -0.99
N ALA A 49 7.93 6.21 -2.14
CA ALA A 49 6.47 6.22 -2.22
C ALA A 49 5.87 5.10 -1.38
N VAL A 50 6.46 3.90 -1.42
CA VAL A 50 6.01 2.79 -0.58
C VAL A 50 6.14 3.13 0.90
N GLN A 51 7.26 3.73 1.28
CA GLN A 51 7.45 4.17 2.67
C GLN A 51 6.35 5.12 3.11
N ARG A 52 5.99 6.07 2.26
CA ARG A 52 4.94 7.04 2.58
C ARG A 52 3.56 6.40 2.62
N MET A 53 3.32 5.39 1.79
CA MET A 53 2.08 4.61 1.87
C MET A 53 1.96 3.92 3.24
N GLU A 54 3.02 3.28 3.69
CA GLU A 54 3.02 2.52 4.94
C GLU A 54 2.90 3.43 6.16
N SER A 55 3.49 4.63 6.11
CA SER A 55 3.41 5.59 7.21
C SER A 55 2.10 6.38 7.21
N GLY A 56 1.30 6.25 6.16
CA GLY A 56 0.03 6.96 6.05
C GLY A 56 0.15 8.37 5.51
N GLN A 57 1.33 8.78 5.05
CA GLN A 57 1.54 10.13 4.53
C GLN A 57 1.03 10.32 3.10
N ARG A 58 0.92 9.25 2.35
CA ARG A 58 0.54 9.29 0.93
C ARG A 58 -0.87 8.76 0.74
N PHE A 59 -1.66 9.43 -0.08
CA PHE A 59 -2.95 8.90 -0.52
C PHE A 59 -2.71 7.67 -1.38
N ILE A 60 -3.60 6.69 -1.26
CA ILE A 60 -3.54 5.46 -2.04
C ILE A 60 -4.80 5.41 -2.91
N THR A 61 -4.60 5.32 -4.22
CA THR A 61 -5.71 5.31 -5.17
C THR A 61 -6.34 3.93 -5.29
N ASP A 62 -7.53 3.87 -5.88
CA ASP A 62 -8.23 2.61 -6.09
C ASP A 62 -7.43 1.67 -7.01
N ILE A 63 -6.74 2.22 -8.01
CA ILE A 63 -5.89 1.42 -8.91
C ILE A 63 -4.75 0.79 -8.10
N GLU A 64 -4.18 1.56 -7.18
CA GLU A 64 -3.11 1.06 -6.32
C GLU A 64 -3.61 -0.03 -5.37
N VAL A 65 -4.82 0.12 -4.84
CA VAL A 65 -5.43 -0.90 -3.99
C VAL A 65 -5.58 -2.21 -4.77
N VAL A 66 -6.04 -2.15 -6.00
CA VAL A 66 -6.19 -3.35 -6.85
C VAL A 66 -4.83 -4.02 -7.07
N ALA A 67 -3.79 -3.23 -7.37
CA ALA A 67 -2.45 -3.78 -7.58
C ALA A 67 -1.91 -4.44 -6.31
N LEU A 68 -2.09 -3.80 -5.15
CA LEU A 68 -1.65 -4.35 -3.87
C LEU A 68 -2.37 -5.66 -3.55
N CYS A 69 -3.66 -5.73 -3.84
CA CYS A 69 -4.43 -6.95 -3.62
C CYS A 69 -3.90 -8.11 -4.47
N LYS A 70 -3.52 -7.82 -5.71
CA LYS A 70 -2.93 -8.85 -6.59
C LYS A 70 -1.58 -9.31 -6.07
N ILE A 71 -0.73 -8.37 -5.65
CA ILE A 71 0.61 -8.69 -5.17
C ILE A 71 0.55 -9.56 -3.92
N PHE A 72 -0.30 -9.21 -2.97
CA PHE A 72 -0.40 -9.92 -1.69
C PHE A 72 -1.43 -11.06 -1.72
N ASN A 73 -2.16 -11.20 -2.82
CA ASN A 73 -3.20 -12.22 -2.96
C ASN A 73 -4.24 -12.13 -1.85
N VAL A 74 -4.73 -10.93 -1.62
CA VAL A 74 -5.77 -10.66 -0.62
C VAL A 74 -6.91 -9.90 -1.26
N SER A 75 -8.07 -9.90 -0.61
CA SER A 75 -9.20 -9.13 -1.08
C SER A 75 -9.05 -7.66 -0.70
N PRO A 76 -9.69 -6.74 -1.43
CA PRO A 76 -9.70 -5.33 -1.03
C PRO A 76 -10.24 -5.11 0.37
N GLU A 77 -11.20 -5.92 0.78
CA GLU A 77 -11.80 -5.84 2.10
C GLU A 77 -10.75 -6.06 3.20
N LYS A 78 -9.87 -7.04 3.00
CA LYS A 78 -8.80 -7.32 3.97
C LYS A 78 -7.81 -6.16 4.06
N LEU A 79 -7.54 -5.51 2.94
CA LEU A 79 -6.60 -4.40 2.89
C LEU A 79 -7.18 -3.13 3.50
N LEU A 80 -8.47 -2.91 3.35
CA LEU A 80 -9.13 -1.67 3.74
C LEU A 80 -9.75 -1.68 5.13
N LYS A 81 -9.66 -2.78 5.84
CA LYS A 81 -10.19 -2.88 7.20
C LYS A 81 -9.12 -2.88 8.25
#